data_d4e4fcdb6268e429f749443e4da4bf24
#
_entry.id   d4e4fcdb6268e429f749443e4da4bf24
#
_cell.length_a   1.000
_cell.length_b   1.000
_cell.length_c   1.000
_cell.angle_alpha   90.00
_cell.angle_beta   90.00
_cell.angle_gamma   90.00
#
_symmetry.space_group_name_H-M   'P 1'
#
loop_
_entity.id
_entity.type
_entity.pdbx_description
1 polymer ?
#
loop_
_entity_poly.entity_id
_entity_poly.type
_entity_poly.pdbx_seq_one_letter_code
_entity_poly.pdbx_strand_id
1 'polypeptide(L)'
;PVVTQYEVRPDARIKLSRIEGLADDLAMALAARSIRIEAPIPGRDVVGIEIPNHASEMVGFRSVFEDANMVDATSDLLFALGRDVSGKPYAVDLGRMPHLLIAGATGSGKSVCVNSIVTSILMRAKPTEVRFVLVDLKRVELAPYGRIPHLLTDVIMEAQEARAALAWAVGEMEERYKKLAKSTTRNIAAYNAGPDLDPTERMPYIVLMIDELADLMIQEGRKVEEPIVKLAQKARAVGIHLVLATQRPSVNVVTGLIKANVPSRIAFAMASNVDSRTVLDQPGAEDLIGRGDMLYQPADLPRPVRIQGVFVSDAEVKAVADFWREQEPEP
;
A
#
# COMPACT_ATOMS: atom_id res chain seq x y z
N PRO A 1 12.87 10.43 -11.43
CA PRO A 1 13.44 9.61 -10.35
C PRO A 1 14.32 10.44 -9.43
N VAL A 2 14.38 10.05 -8.16
CA VAL A 2 15.17 10.75 -7.13
C VAL A 2 16.60 10.24 -7.06
N VAL A 3 16.87 9.07 -7.65
CA VAL A 3 18.20 8.45 -7.67
C VAL A 3 18.57 8.02 -9.08
N THR A 4 19.89 7.93 -9.31
CA THR A 4 20.47 7.24 -10.46
C THR A 4 21.16 5.99 -9.95
N GLN A 5 20.85 4.84 -10.55
CA GLN A 5 21.52 3.57 -10.25
C GLN A 5 22.68 3.36 -11.20
N TYR A 6 23.88 3.24 -10.63
CA TYR A 6 25.08 2.84 -11.37
C TYR A 6 25.30 1.34 -11.21
N GLU A 7 25.43 0.62 -12.32
CA GLU A 7 25.67 -0.81 -12.31
C GLU A 7 27.17 -1.07 -12.42
N VAL A 8 27.72 -1.78 -11.46
CA VAL A 8 29.14 -2.10 -11.38
C VAL A 8 29.32 -3.60 -11.32
N ARG A 9 30.19 -4.12 -12.17
CA ARG A 9 30.61 -5.52 -12.11
C ARG A 9 31.90 -5.62 -11.28
N PRO A 10 31.82 -6.14 -10.03
CA PRO A 10 33.03 -6.30 -9.22
C PRO A 10 33.91 -7.42 -9.74
N ASP A 11 35.20 -7.36 -9.42
CA ASP A 11 36.11 -8.49 -9.60
C ASP A 11 35.65 -9.68 -8.75
N ALA A 12 35.70 -10.89 -9.31
CA ALA A 12 35.20 -12.11 -8.66
C ALA A 12 35.87 -12.41 -7.30
N ARG A 13 37.03 -11.83 -7.00
CA ARG A 13 37.76 -11.97 -5.73
C ARG A 13 37.24 -11.04 -4.64
N ILE A 14 36.42 -10.06 -4.96
CA ILE A 14 35.90 -9.08 -4.02
C ILE A 14 34.58 -9.59 -3.43
N LYS A 15 34.50 -9.68 -2.10
CA LYS A 15 33.27 -10.03 -1.42
C LYS A 15 32.28 -8.88 -1.50
N LEU A 16 31.00 -9.18 -1.77
CA LEU A 16 29.92 -8.17 -1.89
C LEU A 16 29.77 -7.35 -0.61
N SER A 17 29.91 -7.98 0.56
CA SER A 17 29.86 -7.28 1.87
C SER A 17 30.88 -6.17 2.00
N ARG A 18 32.03 -6.29 1.33
CA ARG A 18 33.07 -5.23 1.31
C ARG A 18 32.61 -4.03 0.50
N ILE A 19 31.87 -4.25 -0.57
CA ILE A 19 31.28 -3.18 -1.38
C ILE A 19 30.15 -2.50 -0.60
N GLU A 20 29.24 -3.29 -0.02
CA GLU A 20 28.15 -2.77 0.82
C GLU A 20 28.66 -1.91 1.97
N GLY A 21 29.77 -2.29 2.59
CA GLY A 21 30.43 -1.53 3.67
C GLY A 21 30.99 -0.18 3.24
N LEU A 22 31.06 0.14 1.97
CA LEU A 22 31.56 1.41 1.46
C LEU A 22 30.48 2.48 1.25
N ALA A 23 29.23 2.19 1.60
CA ALA A 23 28.11 3.11 1.36
C ALA A 23 28.32 4.49 2.02
N ASP A 24 28.77 4.52 3.26
CA ASP A 24 29.02 5.78 3.99
C ASP A 24 30.23 6.54 3.43
N ASP A 25 31.30 5.83 3.06
CA ASP A 25 32.48 6.42 2.43
C ASP A 25 32.15 7.05 1.07
N LEU A 26 31.33 6.37 0.28
CA LEU A 26 30.84 6.90 -1.00
C LEU A 26 29.91 8.09 -0.79
N ALA A 27 29.06 8.05 0.18
CA ALA A 27 28.15 9.16 0.52
C ALA A 27 28.97 10.41 0.90
N MET A 28 30.02 10.24 1.71
CA MET A 28 30.93 11.34 2.07
C MET A 28 31.67 11.87 0.84
N ALA A 29 32.24 10.99 0.02
CA ALA A 29 33.02 11.38 -1.16
C ALA A 29 32.18 12.13 -2.21
N LEU A 30 30.91 11.80 -2.32
CA LEU A 30 29.97 12.39 -3.30
C LEU A 30 29.12 13.51 -2.71
N ALA A 31 29.34 13.86 -1.44
CA ALA A 31 28.50 14.80 -0.69
C ALA A 31 26.98 14.46 -0.77
N ALA A 32 26.68 13.16 -0.83
CA ALA A 32 25.33 12.65 -0.85
C ALA A 32 24.80 12.44 0.57
N ARG A 33 23.50 12.65 0.75
CA ARG A 33 22.84 12.42 2.06
C ARG A 33 22.91 10.95 2.49
N SER A 34 22.69 10.05 1.55
CA SER A 34 22.77 8.60 1.72
C SER A 34 22.96 7.92 0.36
N ILE A 35 23.57 6.74 0.38
CA ILE A 35 23.72 5.88 -0.80
C ILE A 35 23.23 4.49 -0.46
N ARG A 36 22.34 3.93 -1.30
CA ARG A 36 21.91 2.55 -1.18
C ARG A 36 22.69 1.69 -2.16
N ILE A 37 23.21 0.55 -1.66
CA ILE A 37 23.90 -0.45 -2.49
C ILE A 37 23.06 -1.73 -2.51
N GLU A 38 22.68 -2.16 -3.72
CA GLU A 38 21.99 -3.42 -3.96
C GLU A 38 22.98 -4.45 -4.51
N ALA A 39 23.35 -5.41 -3.69
CA ALA A 39 24.43 -6.34 -4.00
C ALA A 39 24.03 -7.81 -3.77
N PRO A 40 23.84 -8.59 -4.85
CA PRO A 40 23.75 -8.18 -6.26
C PRO A 40 22.37 -7.61 -6.63
N ILE A 41 22.23 -7.02 -7.81
CA ILE A 41 20.90 -6.77 -8.39
C ILE A 41 20.28 -8.14 -8.70
N PRO A 42 19.05 -8.43 -8.27
CA PRO A 42 18.42 -9.73 -8.44
C PRO A 42 18.44 -10.23 -9.89
N GLY A 43 18.93 -11.45 -10.07
CA GLY A 43 19.04 -12.07 -11.39
C GLY A 43 20.17 -11.55 -12.28
N ARG A 44 21.08 -10.71 -11.76
CA ARG A 44 22.20 -10.11 -12.51
C ARG A 44 23.53 -10.28 -11.77
N ASP A 45 24.62 -10.25 -12.50
CA ASP A 45 26.00 -10.35 -11.99
C ASP A 45 26.65 -8.98 -11.71
N VAL A 46 25.82 -7.99 -11.40
CA VAL A 46 26.23 -6.61 -11.12
C VAL A 46 25.71 -6.12 -9.78
N VAL A 47 26.39 -5.14 -9.24
CA VAL A 47 26.00 -4.40 -8.04
C VAL A 47 25.38 -3.07 -8.47
N GLY A 48 24.25 -2.71 -7.91
CA GLY A 48 23.59 -1.42 -8.10
C GLY A 48 23.98 -0.42 -6.99
N ILE A 49 24.53 0.72 -7.38
CA ILE A 49 24.84 1.84 -6.48
C ILE A 49 23.87 2.96 -6.80
N GLU A 50 22.97 3.25 -5.86
CA GLU A 50 21.91 4.24 -6.02
C GLU A 50 22.36 5.56 -5.40
N ILE A 51 22.60 6.56 -6.25
CA ILE A 51 23.08 7.87 -5.86
C ILE A 51 21.97 8.91 -6.04
N PRO A 52 21.65 9.72 -5.01
CA PRO A 52 20.65 10.77 -5.11
C PRO A 52 20.96 11.77 -6.21
N ASN A 53 19.96 12.12 -7.01
CA ASN A 53 20.06 13.14 -8.03
C ASN A 53 20.04 14.55 -7.39
N HIS A 54 20.76 15.50 -7.97
CA HIS A 54 20.72 16.89 -7.55
C HIS A 54 19.33 17.54 -7.81
N ALA A 55 18.67 17.12 -8.88
CA ALA A 55 17.30 17.52 -9.21
C ALA A 55 16.45 16.25 -9.37
N SER A 56 15.28 16.22 -8.73
CA SER A 56 14.32 15.13 -8.85
C SER A 56 13.12 15.56 -9.67
N GLU A 57 12.70 14.72 -10.60
CA GLU A 57 11.42 14.87 -11.28
C GLU A 57 10.29 14.25 -10.47
N MET A 58 9.20 15.01 -10.37
CA MET A 58 7.96 14.50 -9.77
C MET A 58 7.32 13.48 -10.70
N VAL A 59 6.90 12.34 -10.15
CA VAL A 59 6.11 11.34 -10.88
C VAL A 59 4.64 11.70 -10.69
N GLY A 60 4.02 12.27 -11.74
CA GLY A 60 2.60 12.61 -11.70
C GLY A 60 1.72 11.35 -11.69
N PHE A 61 0.63 11.41 -10.92
CA PHE A 61 -0.35 10.32 -10.85
C PHE A 61 -0.86 9.90 -12.23
N ARG A 62 -1.25 10.87 -13.05
CA ARG A 62 -1.78 10.65 -14.39
C ARG A 62 -0.82 9.86 -15.29
N SER A 63 0.49 10.13 -15.21
CA SER A 63 1.48 9.47 -16.06
C SER A 63 1.62 7.97 -15.82
N VAL A 64 1.31 7.51 -14.60
CA VAL A 64 1.30 6.08 -14.25
C VAL A 64 -0.10 5.50 -14.44
N PHE A 65 -1.14 6.23 -14.08
CA PHE A 65 -2.53 5.78 -14.20
C PHE A 65 -2.96 5.56 -15.66
N GLU A 66 -2.49 6.39 -16.60
CA GLU A 66 -2.77 6.25 -18.04
C GLU A 66 -1.82 5.28 -18.76
N ASP A 67 -0.90 4.65 -18.06
CA ASP A 67 -0.07 3.59 -18.64
C ASP A 67 -0.91 2.40 -19.08
N ALA A 68 -0.55 1.77 -20.20
CA ALA A 68 -1.29 0.66 -20.79
C ALA A 68 -1.55 -0.49 -19.81
N ASN A 69 -0.60 -0.77 -18.91
CA ASN A 69 -0.78 -1.82 -17.90
C ASN A 69 -1.90 -1.52 -16.89
N MET A 70 -2.21 -0.25 -16.65
CA MET A 70 -3.38 0.14 -15.85
C MET A 70 -4.65 0.22 -16.67
N VAL A 71 -4.59 0.81 -17.85
CA VAL A 71 -5.76 1.02 -18.72
C VAL A 71 -6.38 -0.30 -19.15
N ASP A 72 -5.55 -1.26 -19.54
CA ASP A 72 -6.00 -2.55 -20.07
C ASP A 72 -6.30 -3.58 -18.96
N ALA A 73 -5.97 -3.29 -17.72
CA ALA A 73 -6.21 -4.20 -16.61
C ALA A 73 -7.69 -4.27 -16.24
N THR A 74 -8.13 -5.46 -15.83
CA THR A 74 -9.52 -5.73 -15.47
C THR A 74 -9.82 -5.61 -13.97
N SER A 75 -8.77 -5.55 -13.12
CA SER A 75 -8.96 -5.45 -11.66
C SER A 75 -9.44 -4.06 -11.24
N ASP A 76 -10.48 -4.02 -10.43
CA ASP A 76 -10.99 -2.80 -9.82
C ASP A 76 -10.11 -2.29 -8.66
N LEU A 77 -9.21 -3.15 -8.15
CA LEU A 77 -8.33 -2.87 -7.02
C LEU A 77 -6.90 -2.52 -7.43
N LEU A 78 -6.70 -2.23 -8.71
CA LEU A 78 -5.41 -1.80 -9.23
C LEU A 78 -5.18 -0.33 -8.89
N PHE A 79 -3.97 0.02 -8.43
CA PHE A 79 -3.61 1.40 -8.14
C PHE A 79 -2.22 1.77 -8.66
N ALA A 80 -2.05 3.05 -8.97
CA ALA A 80 -0.79 3.61 -9.40
C ALA A 80 0.17 3.74 -8.20
N LEU A 81 1.30 3.04 -8.25
CA LEU A 81 2.31 3.10 -7.19
C LEU A 81 3.40 4.13 -7.49
N GLY A 82 4.01 4.07 -8.66
CA GLY A 82 5.08 4.97 -9.04
C GLY A 82 5.95 4.41 -10.15
N ARG A 83 7.22 4.86 -10.20
CA ARG A 83 8.22 4.40 -11.15
C ARG A 83 9.47 3.90 -10.44
N ASP A 84 10.06 2.83 -10.94
CA ASP A 84 11.33 2.32 -10.42
C ASP A 84 12.53 3.15 -10.92
N VAL A 85 13.74 2.75 -10.54
CA VAL A 85 14.98 3.43 -10.92
C VAL A 85 15.27 3.43 -12.42
N SER A 86 14.65 2.52 -13.17
CA SER A 86 14.74 2.48 -14.64
C SER A 86 13.65 3.31 -15.35
N GLY A 87 12.74 3.89 -14.59
CA GLY A 87 11.59 4.63 -15.09
C GLY A 87 10.37 3.77 -15.43
N LYS A 88 10.43 2.46 -15.16
CA LYS A 88 9.31 1.55 -15.38
C LYS A 88 8.14 1.88 -14.46
N PRO A 89 6.92 2.06 -14.99
CA PRO A 89 5.75 2.29 -14.18
C PRO A 89 5.32 1.03 -13.42
N TYR A 90 4.85 1.23 -12.20
CA TYR A 90 4.27 0.19 -11.34
C TYR A 90 2.82 0.51 -11.05
N ALA A 91 1.95 -0.33 -11.57
CA ALA A 91 0.57 -0.47 -11.14
C ALA A 91 0.46 -1.80 -10.40
N VAL A 92 -0.07 -1.77 -9.20
CA VAL A 92 -0.14 -2.94 -8.33
C VAL A 92 -1.58 -3.22 -7.91
N ASP A 93 -1.90 -4.49 -7.79
CA ASP A 93 -3.25 -4.95 -7.51
C ASP A 93 -3.40 -5.32 -6.03
N LEU A 94 -4.19 -4.55 -5.30
CA LEU A 94 -4.48 -4.81 -3.89
C LEU A 94 -5.16 -6.19 -3.71
N GLY A 95 -5.97 -6.62 -4.66
CA GLY A 95 -6.63 -7.93 -4.62
C GLY A 95 -5.66 -9.11 -4.62
N ARG A 96 -4.48 -8.93 -5.21
CA ARG A 96 -3.41 -9.95 -5.24
C ARG A 96 -2.51 -9.92 -4.03
N MET A 97 -2.38 -8.80 -3.36
CA MET A 97 -1.48 -8.63 -2.19
C MET A 97 -1.79 -9.61 -1.04
N PRO A 98 -2.98 -9.88 -0.56
CA PRO A 98 -4.29 -9.22 -0.64
C PRO A 98 -4.47 -8.08 0.38
N HIS A 99 -3.52 -7.92 1.30
CA HIS A 99 -3.49 -6.89 2.33
C HIS A 99 -2.15 -6.16 2.28
N LEU A 100 -2.13 -4.92 2.68
CA LEU A 100 -0.98 -4.04 2.55
C LEU A 100 -0.68 -3.32 3.86
N LEU A 101 0.58 -3.34 4.28
CA LEU A 101 1.12 -2.52 5.35
C LEU A 101 1.94 -1.37 4.75
N ILE A 102 1.64 -0.14 5.15
CA ILE A 102 2.35 1.06 4.72
C ILE A 102 2.92 1.76 5.95
N ALA A 103 4.22 2.00 5.97
CA ALA A 103 4.85 2.73 7.07
C ALA A 103 5.79 3.83 6.57
N GLY A 104 5.91 4.89 7.33
CA GLY A 104 6.79 6.00 7.02
C GLY A 104 6.62 7.18 7.97
N ALA A 105 7.69 7.93 8.18
CA ALA A 105 7.67 9.14 8.99
C ALA A 105 6.77 10.22 8.38
N THR A 106 6.41 11.22 9.15
CA THR A 106 5.67 12.39 8.68
C THR A 106 6.42 13.07 7.52
N GLY A 107 5.72 13.39 6.44
CA GLY A 107 6.31 14.02 5.25
C GLY A 107 7.09 13.07 4.33
N SER A 108 7.10 11.77 4.62
CA SER A 108 7.82 10.78 3.81
C SER A 108 7.12 10.39 2.49
N GLY A 109 5.83 10.68 2.37
CA GLY A 109 5.00 10.31 1.21
C GLY A 109 3.91 9.28 1.49
N LYS A 110 3.78 8.82 2.74
CA LYS A 110 2.78 7.82 3.17
C LYS A 110 1.36 8.25 2.82
N SER A 111 0.98 9.47 3.16
CA SER A 111 -0.37 10.02 2.92
C SER A 111 -0.69 10.15 1.43
N VAL A 112 0.28 10.52 0.61
CA VAL A 112 0.12 10.61 -0.85
C VAL A 112 -0.08 9.22 -1.45
N CYS A 113 0.61 8.20 -0.94
CA CYS A 113 0.40 6.80 -1.36
C CYS A 113 -1.02 6.33 -1.02
N VAL A 114 -1.50 6.60 0.18
CA VAL A 114 -2.87 6.30 0.60
C VAL A 114 -3.89 6.97 -0.34
N ASN A 115 -3.67 8.24 -0.66
CA ASN A 115 -4.50 8.96 -1.62
C ASN A 115 -4.44 8.34 -3.03
N SER A 116 -3.27 7.87 -3.47
CA SER A 116 -3.16 7.20 -4.77
C SER A 116 -3.99 5.90 -4.81
N ILE A 117 -4.01 5.14 -3.72
CA ILE A 117 -4.82 3.92 -3.63
C ILE A 117 -6.31 4.26 -3.78
N VAL A 118 -6.81 5.18 -2.98
CA VAL A 118 -8.23 5.57 -3.00
C VAL A 118 -8.60 6.20 -4.35
N THR A 119 -7.82 7.14 -4.83
CA THR A 119 -8.08 7.85 -6.09
C THR A 119 -8.05 6.88 -7.27
N SER A 120 -7.08 5.98 -7.34
CA SER A 120 -7.01 4.96 -8.41
C SER A 120 -8.26 4.09 -8.45
N ILE A 121 -8.73 3.63 -7.29
CA ILE A 121 -9.93 2.80 -7.19
C ILE A 121 -11.17 3.60 -7.57
N LEU A 122 -11.31 4.83 -7.09
CA LEU A 122 -12.44 5.70 -7.43
C LEU A 122 -12.51 6.03 -8.93
N MET A 123 -11.39 6.07 -9.62
CA MET A 123 -11.36 6.28 -11.07
C MET A 123 -11.66 5.02 -11.89
N ARG A 124 -11.68 3.84 -11.26
CA ARG A 124 -11.87 2.56 -11.94
C ARG A 124 -13.16 1.85 -11.58
N ALA A 125 -13.66 2.05 -10.38
CA ALA A 125 -14.74 1.25 -9.82
C ALA A 125 -15.94 2.08 -9.38
N LYS A 126 -17.13 1.56 -9.67
CA LYS A 126 -18.39 2.10 -9.18
C LYS A 126 -18.64 1.65 -7.73
N PRO A 127 -19.55 2.34 -7.01
CA PRO A 127 -19.96 1.93 -5.65
C PRO A 127 -20.49 0.51 -5.54
N THR A 128 -21.05 -0.04 -6.62
CA THR A 128 -21.52 -1.43 -6.70
C THR A 128 -20.39 -2.45 -6.86
N GLU A 129 -19.20 -2.00 -7.23
CA GLU A 129 -18.02 -2.84 -7.48
C GLU A 129 -17.03 -2.82 -6.31
N VAL A 130 -16.80 -1.65 -5.72
CA VAL A 130 -15.89 -1.46 -4.57
C VAL A 130 -16.53 -0.55 -3.53
N ARG A 131 -16.45 -0.95 -2.27
CA ARG A 131 -16.87 -0.17 -1.12
C ARG A 131 -15.69 0.08 -0.19
N PHE A 132 -15.72 1.21 0.50
CA PHE A 132 -14.69 1.59 1.47
C PHE A 132 -15.22 1.63 2.89
N VAL A 133 -14.36 1.22 3.83
CA VAL A 133 -14.44 1.57 5.24
C VAL A 133 -13.15 2.33 5.58
N LEU A 134 -13.27 3.61 5.83
CA LEU A 134 -12.13 4.50 6.09
C LEU A 134 -12.06 4.88 7.56
N VAL A 135 -10.92 4.64 8.20
CA VAL A 135 -10.66 4.98 9.60
C VAL A 135 -9.59 6.05 9.67
N ASP A 136 -9.95 7.21 10.19
CA ASP A 136 -9.09 8.39 10.33
C ASP A 136 -9.35 9.09 11.68
N LEU A 137 -8.68 8.62 12.72
CA LEU A 137 -8.86 9.13 14.08
C LEU A 137 -8.36 10.57 14.26
N LYS A 138 -7.44 11.01 13.41
CA LYS A 138 -6.90 12.38 13.43
C LYS A 138 -7.74 13.37 12.63
N ARG A 139 -8.71 12.89 11.85
CA ARG A 139 -9.65 13.70 11.04
C ARG A 139 -8.97 14.58 9.99
N VAL A 140 -7.90 14.13 9.38
CA VAL A 140 -7.10 14.90 8.44
C VAL A 140 -6.97 14.22 7.08
N GLU A 141 -6.42 13.00 7.04
CA GLU A 141 -5.94 12.37 5.81
C GLU A 141 -7.07 11.83 4.92
N LEU A 142 -8.08 11.21 5.51
CA LEU A 142 -9.19 10.56 4.79
C LEU A 142 -10.49 11.38 4.83
N ALA A 143 -10.54 12.45 5.59
CA ALA A 143 -11.69 13.36 5.66
C ALA A 143 -12.12 13.91 4.27
N PRO A 144 -11.22 14.17 3.31
CA PRO A 144 -11.61 14.61 1.97
C PRO A 144 -12.53 13.66 1.21
N TYR A 145 -12.58 12.37 1.57
CA TYR A 145 -13.45 11.37 0.95
C TYR A 145 -14.81 11.22 1.61
N GLY A 146 -15.14 12.05 2.59
CA GLY A 146 -16.45 12.04 3.25
C GLY A 146 -17.60 12.15 2.23
N ARG A 147 -18.67 11.38 2.46
CA ARG A 147 -19.90 11.38 1.65
C ARG A 147 -19.76 10.90 0.20
N ILE A 148 -18.67 10.27 -0.20
CA ILE A 148 -18.64 9.57 -1.48
C ILE A 148 -19.54 8.33 -1.42
N PRO A 149 -20.20 7.94 -2.52
CA PRO A 149 -21.15 6.83 -2.50
C PRO A 149 -20.52 5.46 -2.24
N HIS A 150 -19.21 5.34 -2.39
CA HIS A 150 -18.45 4.11 -2.10
C HIS A 150 -18.35 3.78 -0.62
N LEU A 151 -18.58 4.73 0.29
CA LEU A 151 -18.48 4.49 1.73
C LEU A 151 -19.61 3.59 2.24
N LEU A 152 -19.26 2.55 3.00
CA LEU A 152 -20.23 1.74 3.73
C LEU A 152 -20.78 2.44 4.96
N THR A 153 -20.00 3.33 5.54
CA THR A 153 -20.35 4.21 6.64
C THR A 153 -19.57 5.50 6.49
N ASP A 154 -19.94 6.54 7.21
CA ASP A 154 -19.14 7.76 7.27
C ASP A 154 -17.70 7.45 7.68
N VAL A 155 -16.75 8.34 7.35
CA VAL A 155 -15.38 8.20 7.80
C VAL A 155 -15.32 8.04 9.30
N ILE A 156 -14.75 6.95 9.78
CA ILE A 156 -14.70 6.59 11.20
C ILE A 156 -13.60 7.41 11.88
N MET A 157 -13.98 8.15 12.92
CA MET A 157 -13.11 9.07 13.63
C MET A 157 -12.89 8.70 15.11
N GLU A 158 -13.55 7.65 15.59
CA GLU A 158 -13.46 7.17 16.96
C GLU A 158 -12.98 5.72 17.03
N ALA A 159 -12.11 5.41 17.99
CA ALA A 159 -11.50 4.09 18.10
C ALA A 159 -12.54 2.97 18.37
N GLN A 160 -13.58 3.26 19.13
CA GLN A 160 -14.64 2.28 19.41
C GLN A 160 -15.45 1.96 18.16
N GLU A 161 -15.71 2.93 17.30
CA GLU A 161 -16.39 2.73 16.03
C GLU A 161 -15.50 1.92 15.06
N ALA A 162 -14.19 2.19 15.07
CA ALA A 162 -13.23 1.41 14.29
C ALA A 162 -13.20 -0.07 14.73
N ARG A 163 -13.23 -0.32 16.04
CA ARG A 163 -13.35 -1.67 16.58
C ARG A 163 -14.64 -2.34 16.13
N ALA A 164 -15.76 -1.63 16.20
CA ALA A 164 -17.05 -2.14 15.75
C ALA A 164 -17.05 -2.47 14.25
N ALA A 165 -16.44 -1.60 13.44
CA ALA A 165 -16.30 -1.83 11.99
C ALA A 165 -15.44 -3.06 11.67
N LEU A 166 -14.36 -3.29 12.41
CA LEU A 166 -13.54 -4.49 12.25
C LEU A 166 -14.29 -5.76 12.65
N ALA A 167 -15.07 -5.72 13.74
CA ALA A 167 -15.92 -6.84 14.13
C ALA A 167 -17.01 -7.12 13.09
N TRP A 168 -17.61 -6.07 12.53
CA TRP A 168 -18.56 -6.18 11.43
C TRP A 168 -17.91 -6.82 10.20
N ALA A 169 -16.71 -6.42 9.83
CA ALA A 169 -16.00 -6.97 8.67
C ALA A 169 -15.71 -8.47 8.84
N VAL A 170 -15.39 -8.93 10.05
CA VAL A 170 -15.25 -10.36 10.34
C VAL A 170 -16.58 -11.09 10.15
N GLY A 171 -17.68 -10.53 10.64
CA GLY A 171 -19.04 -11.06 10.43
C GLY A 171 -19.41 -11.10 8.94
N GLU A 172 -19.16 -10.04 8.20
CA GLU A 172 -19.37 -9.98 6.75
C GLU A 172 -18.55 -11.03 6.00
N MET A 173 -17.29 -11.21 6.39
CA MET A 173 -16.45 -12.29 5.85
C MET A 173 -17.11 -13.66 6.01
N GLU A 174 -17.61 -13.99 7.20
CA GLU A 174 -18.27 -15.27 7.47
C GLU A 174 -19.57 -15.42 6.66
N GLU A 175 -20.38 -14.39 6.54
CA GLU A 175 -21.59 -14.41 5.72
C GLU A 175 -21.26 -14.61 4.22
N ARG A 176 -20.21 -13.97 3.73
CA ARG A 176 -19.73 -14.17 2.36
C ARG A 176 -19.27 -15.60 2.11
N TYR A 177 -18.56 -16.22 3.07
CA TYR A 177 -18.19 -17.63 2.96
C TYR A 177 -19.40 -18.55 2.88
N LYS A 178 -20.47 -18.27 3.61
CA LYS A 178 -21.75 -19.02 3.50
C LYS A 178 -22.34 -18.89 2.10
N LYS A 179 -22.31 -17.70 1.52
CA LYS A 179 -22.79 -17.46 0.15
C LYS A 179 -21.94 -18.21 -0.88
N LEU A 180 -20.61 -18.18 -0.76
CA LEU A 180 -19.71 -18.96 -1.62
C LEU A 180 -19.98 -20.46 -1.52
N ALA A 181 -20.16 -20.99 -0.31
CA ALA A 181 -20.48 -22.40 -0.10
C ALA A 181 -21.81 -22.79 -0.75
N LYS A 182 -22.85 -21.98 -0.57
CA LYS A 182 -24.17 -22.21 -1.13
C LYS A 182 -24.16 -22.20 -2.67
N SER A 183 -23.36 -21.34 -3.28
CA SER A 183 -23.21 -21.25 -4.74
C SER A 183 -22.14 -22.18 -5.31
N THR A 184 -21.45 -22.94 -4.46
CA THR A 184 -20.34 -23.83 -4.84
C THR A 184 -19.23 -23.09 -5.58
N THR A 185 -18.97 -21.86 -5.20
CA THR A 185 -17.89 -21.01 -5.75
C THR A 185 -16.74 -20.88 -4.74
N ARG A 186 -15.51 -20.64 -5.25
CA ARG A 186 -14.30 -20.60 -4.42
C ARG A 186 -13.89 -19.19 -4.00
N ASN A 187 -14.38 -18.18 -4.71
CA ASN A 187 -13.99 -16.79 -4.46
C ASN A 187 -15.06 -15.84 -5.00
N ILE A 188 -14.93 -14.57 -4.61
CA ILE A 188 -15.83 -13.49 -4.98
C ILE A 188 -15.93 -13.30 -6.51
N ALA A 189 -14.82 -13.41 -7.23
CA ALA A 189 -14.83 -13.24 -8.69
C ALA A 189 -15.69 -14.31 -9.37
N ALA A 190 -15.54 -15.57 -8.98
CA ALA A 190 -16.35 -16.66 -9.48
C ALA A 190 -17.83 -16.52 -9.09
N TYR A 191 -18.09 -16.08 -7.86
CA TYR A 191 -19.46 -15.79 -7.40
C TYR A 191 -20.12 -14.71 -8.24
N ASN A 192 -19.45 -13.57 -8.41
CA ASN A 192 -19.96 -12.43 -9.16
C ASN A 192 -20.11 -12.70 -10.68
N ALA A 193 -19.40 -13.69 -11.22
CA ALA A 193 -19.49 -14.13 -12.61
C ALA A 193 -20.58 -15.18 -12.86
N GLY A 194 -21.34 -15.55 -11.84
CA GLY A 194 -22.42 -16.52 -11.95
C GLY A 194 -23.47 -16.06 -12.96
N PRO A 195 -23.85 -16.91 -13.99
CA PRO A 195 -24.73 -16.49 -15.05
C PRO A 195 -26.18 -16.21 -14.60
N ASP A 196 -26.58 -16.83 -13.50
CA ASP A 196 -27.94 -16.71 -12.94
C ASP A 196 -27.97 -15.80 -11.70
N LEU A 197 -26.87 -15.09 -11.40
CA LEU A 197 -26.80 -14.22 -10.24
C LEU A 197 -27.60 -12.93 -10.49
N ASP A 198 -28.54 -12.63 -9.59
CA ASP A 198 -29.21 -11.34 -9.60
C ASP A 198 -28.17 -10.21 -9.40
N PRO A 199 -28.17 -9.16 -10.24
CA PRO A 199 -27.27 -8.05 -10.10
C PRO A 199 -27.25 -7.42 -8.70
N THR A 200 -28.39 -7.44 -7.98
CA THR A 200 -28.50 -6.93 -6.61
C THR A 200 -27.82 -7.81 -5.56
N GLU A 201 -27.53 -9.06 -5.91
CA GLU A 201 -26.83 -10.00 -5.03
C GLU A 201 -25.31 -10.03 -5.26
N ARG A 202 -24.79 -9.28 -6.22
CA ARG A 202 -23.35 -9.15 -6.43
C ARG A 202 -22.69 -8.60 -5.17
N MET A 203 -21.55 -9.19 -4.83
CA MET A 203 -20.74 -8.72 -3.70
C MET A 203 -19.70 -7.71 -4.16
N PRO A 204 -19.73 -6.47 -3.67
CA PRO A 204 -18.64 -5.53 -3.92
C PRO A 204 -17.38 -5.97 -3.17
N TYR A 205 -16.21 -5.66 -3.72
CA TYR A 205 -14.97 -5.70 -2.94
C TYR A 205 -15.06 -4.65 -1.83
N ILE A 206 -14.47 -4.96 -0.68
CA ILE A 206 -14.41 -4.04 0.46
C ILE A 206 -12.94 -3.74 0.75
N VAL A 207 -12.58 -2.46 0.75
CA VAL A 207 -11.27 -1.97 1.17
C VAL A 207 -11.45 -1.29 2.52
N LEU A 208 -10.87 -1.89 3.56
CA LEU A 208 -10.84 -1.34 4.90
C LEU A 208 -9.47 -0.71 5.14
N MET A 209 -9.45 0.60 5.28
CA MET A 209 -8.23 1.39 5.37
C MET A 209 -8.11 2.07 6.73
N ILE A 210 -6.98 1.89 7.39
CA ILE A 210 -6.65 2.51 8.67
C ILE A 210 -5.46 3.44 8.43
N ASP A 211 -5.68 4.74 8.61
CA ASP A 211 -4.68 5.78 8.37
C ASP A 211 -3.53 5.78 9.38
N GLU A 212 -3.85 5.53 10.65
CA GLU A 212 -2.85 5.40 11.70
C GLU A 212 -3.17 4.24 12.65
N LEU A 213 -2.52 3.10 12.36
CA LEU A 213 -2.70 1.88 13.17
C LEU A 213 -2.23 2.07 14.61
N ALA A 214 -1.19 2.87 14.86
CA ALA A 214 -0.66 3.11 16.19
C ALA A 214 -1.72 3.70 17.14
N ASP A 215 -2.52 4.65 16.67
CA ASP A 215 -3.55 5.28 17.50
C ASP A 215 -4.63 4.27 17.90
N LEU A 216 -4.97 3.35 17.00
CA LEU A 216 -5.91 2.28 17.27
C LEU A 216 -5.36 1.23 18.25
N MET A 217 -4.12 0.81 18.03
CA MET A 217 -3.45 -0.20 18.88
C MET A 217 -3.23 0.31 20.30
N ILE A 218 -2.93 1.61 20.47
CA ILE A 218 -2.75 2.22 21.78
C ILE A 218 -4.10 2.25 22.56
N GLN A 219 -5.20 2.58 21.89
CA GLN A 219 -6.50 2.72 22.54
C GLN A 219 -7.22 1.40 22.76
N GLU A 220 -7.16 0.48 21.81
CA GLU A 220 -7.98 -0.75 21.79
C GLU A 220 -7.17 -2.05 21.87
N GLY A 221 -5.87 -2.01 21.57
CA GLY A 221 -4.95 -3.14 21.70
C GLY A 221 -5.45 -4.41 21.01
N ARG A 222 -5.53 -5.51 21.75
CA ARG A 222 -5.97 -6.82 21.23
C ARG A 222 -7.35 -6.83 20.61
N LYS A 223 -8.24 -5.94 21.04
CA LYS A 223 -9.62 -5.87 20.51
C LYS A 223 -9.67 -5.46 19.04
N VAL A 224 -8.62 -4.82 18.51
CA VAL A 224 -8.47 -4.53 17.09
C VAL A 224 -7.45 -5.46 16.42
N GLU A 225 -6.42 -5.90 17.12
CA GLU A 225 -5.45 -6.84 16.56
C GLU A 225 -6.10 -8.17 16.15
N GLU A 226 -6.91 -8.77 17.00
CA GLU A 226 -7.56 -10.05 16.70
C GLU A 226 -8.42 -10.04 15.43
N PRO A 227 -9.34 -9.10 15.23
CA PRO A 227 -10.10 -9.04 13.98
C PRO A 227 -9.23 -8.71 12.76
N ILE A 228 -8.20 -7.87 12.89
CA ILE A 228 -7.24 -7.61 11.81
C ILE A 228 -6.56 -8.90 11.39
N VAL A 229 -6.06 -9.70 12.33
CA VAL A 229 -5.40 -10.97 12.04
C VAL A 229 -6.37 -11.97 11.39
N LYS A 230 -7.60 -12.07 11.86
CA LYS A 230 -8.62 -12.95 11.26
C LYS A 230 -8.92 -12.56 9.81
N LEU A 231 -9.11 -11.28 9.53
CA LEU A 231 -9.31 -10.77 8.18
C LEU A 231 -8.09 -11.03 7.29
N ALA A 232 -6.89 -10.73 7.80
CA ALA A 232 -5.66 -10.95 7.05
C ALA A 232 -5.44 -12.42 6.67
N GLN A 233 -5.86 -13.36 7.52
CA GLN A 233 -5.74 -14.79 7.26
C GLN A 233 -6.75 -15.31 6.22
N LYS A 234 -7.96 -14.79 6.18
CA LYS A 234 -9.08 -15.47 5.51
C LYS A 234 -9.88 -14.59 4.54
N ALA A 235 -9.75 -13.28 4.57
CA ALA A 235 -10.67 -12.41 3.85
C ALA A 235 -10.40 -12.28 2.34
N ARG A 236 -9.25 -12.76 1.84
CA ARG A 236 -8.89 -12.66 0.42
C ARG A 236 -9.95 -13.24 -0.51
N ALA A 237 -10.39 -14.46 -0.24
CA ALA A 237 -11.33 -15.17 -1.12
C ALA A 237 -12.70 -14.49 -1.19
N VAL A 238 -13.08 -13.77 -0.16
CA VAL A 238 -14.38 -13.06 -0.07
C VAL A 238 -14.29 -11.58 -0.41
N GLY A 239 -13.13 -11.12 -0.90
CA GLY A 239 -12.97 -9.77 -1.42
C GLY A 239 -12.94 -8.67 -0.37
N ILE A 240 -12.42 -8.94 0.82
CA ILE A 240 -12.20 -7.93 1.87
C ILE A 240 -10.69 -7.75 2.04
N HIS A 241 -10.21 -6.53 1.82
CA HIS A 241 -8.79 -6.19 1.78
C HIS A 241 -8.46 -5.09 2.78
N LEU A 242 -7.37 -5.30 3.53
CA LEU A 242 -6.88 -4.36 4.53
C LEU A 242 -5.75 -3.51 3.96
N VAL A 243 -5.80 -2.21 4.22
CA VAL A 243 -4.67 -1.28 4.05
C VAL A 243 -4.38 -0.66 5.42
N LEU A 244 -3.27 -1.06 6.01
CA LEU A 244 -2.86 -0.63 7.34
C LEU A 244 -1.68 0.32 7.21
N ALA A 245 -1.85 1.56 7.65
CA ALA A 245 -0.81 2.58 7.58
C ALA A 245 -0.40 3.05 8.98
N THR A 246 0.88 3.41 9.15
CA THR A 246 1.39 3.97 10.40
C THR A 246 2.61 4.86 10.18
N GLN A 247 2.71 5.92 10.98
CA GLN A 247 3.90 6.75 11.12
C GLN A 247 4.84 6.25 12.25
N ARG A 248 4.37 5.29 13.04
CA ARG A 248 5.06 4.76 14.24
C ARG A 248 5.27 3.26 14.11
N PRO A 249 6.27 2.83 13.33
CA PRO A 249 6.51 1.42 13.04
C PRO A 249 7.23 0.71 14.22
N SER A 250 6.62 0.73 15.40
CA SER A 250 7.12 0.00 16.56
C SER A 250 6.60 -1.44 16.58
N VAL A 251 7.27 -2.33 17.29
CA VAL A 251 6.87 -3.74 17.44
C VAL A 251 5.51 -3.92 18.14
N ASN A 252 5.09 -2.93 18.92
CA ASN A 252 3.77 -2.93 19.58
C ASN A 252 2.64 -2.52 18.64
N VAL A 253 2.95 -1.91 17.52
CA VAL A 253 2.00 -1.46 16.49
C VAL A 253 1.99 -2.46 15.34
N VAL A 254 3.15 -2.72 14.76
CA VAL A 254 3.37 -3.72 13.72
C VAL A 254 3.79 -5.01 14.40
N THR A 255 2.82 -5.69 15.00
CA THR A 255 3.07 -6.91 15.78
C THR A 255 3.51 -8.07 14.92
N GLY A 256 4.13 -9.08 15.54
CA GLY A 256 4.51 -10.30 14.85
C GLY A 256 3.33 -11.01 14.18
N LEU A 257 2.14 -10.97 14.80
CA LEU A 257 0.93 -11.58 14.25
C LEU A 257 0.43 -10.82 13.00
N ILE A 258 0.44 -9.49 13.02
CA ILE A 258 0.10 -8.67 11.85
C ILE A 258 1.11 -8.92 10.73
N LYS A 259 2.40 -8.86 11.02
CA LYS A 259 3.47 -9.11 10.03
C LYS A 259 3.39 -10.47 9.39
N ALA A 260 3.07 -11.51 10.15
CA ALA A 260 2.95 -12.88 9.65
C ALA A 260 1.80 -13.04 8.63
N ASN A 261 0.79 -12.18 8.71
CA ASN A 261 -0.42 -12.28 7.90
C ASN A 261 -0.57 -11.17 6.84
N VAL A 262 0.28 -10.15 6.89
CA VAL A 262 0.32 -9.04 5.93
C VAL A 262 1.71 -8.96 5.32
N PRO A 263 2.02 -9.81 4.32
CA PRO A 263 3.37 -9.91 3.77
C PRO A 263 3.74 -8.83 2.76
N SER A 264 2.78 -8.18 2.13
CA SER A 264 3.04 -7.06 1.21
C SER A 264 3.21 -5.75 1.98
N ARG A 265 4.31 -5.05 1.74
CA ARG A 265 4.71 -3.89 2.54
C ARG A 265 5.29 -2.77 1.69
N ILE A 266 4.99 -1.55 2.08
CA ILE A 266 5.60 -0.33 1.55
C ILE A 266 6.25 0.41 2.72
N ALA A 267 7.53 0.70 2.60
CA ALA A 267 8.27 1.50 3.56
C ALA A 267 8.73 2.81 2.90
N PHE A 268 8.26 3.93 3.40
CA PHE A 268 8.80 5.25 3.10
C PHE A 268 9.95 5.59 4.04
N ALA A 269 10.57 6.75 3.88
CA ALA A 269 11.67 7.19 4.73
C ALA A 269 11.30 7.11 6.22
N MET A 270 12.19 6.55 7.00
CA MET A 270 12.06 6.32 8.43
C MET A 270 13.23 6.91 9.20
N ALA A 271 13.05 7.09 10.51
CA ALA A 271 14.05 7.72 11.36
C ALA A 271 15.26 6.82 11.66
N SER A 272 15.09 5.50 11.64
CA SER A 272 16.11 4.56 12.07
C SER A 272 16.11 3.24 11.32
N ASN A 273 17.24 2.55 11.37
CA ASN A 273 17.40 1.17 10.92
C ASN A 273 16.46 0.20 11.67
N VAL A 274 16.21 0.45 12.96
CA VAL A 274 15.28 -0.36 13.75
C VAL A 274 13.87 -0.31 13.18
N ASP A 275 13.41 0.87 12.80
CA ASP A 275 12.09 1.06 12.19
C ASP A 275 12.00 0.34 10.84
N SER A 276 13.04 0.42 10.02
CA SER A 276 13.11 -0.31 8.74
C SER A 276 13.02 -1.83 8.96
N ARG A 277 13.78 -2.37 9.91
CA ARG A 277 13.74 -3.79 10.25
C ARG A 277 12.38 -4.23 10.78
N THR A 278 11.71 -3.38 11.53
CA THR A 278 10.37 -3.68 12.04
C THR A 278 9.38 -3.87 10.89
N VAL A 279 9.46 -3.06 9.84
CA VAL A 279 8.51 -3.12 8.70
C VAL A 279 8.95 -4.10 7.63
N LEU A 280 10.24 -4.09 7.25
CA LEU A 280 10.76 -4.83 6.10
C LEU A 280 11.58 -6.07 6.46
N ASP A 281 11.83 -6.31 7.74
CA ASP A 281 12.77 -7.33 8.24
C ASP A 281 14.24 -7.12 7.77
N GLN A 282 14.54 -5.93 7.26
CA GLN A 282 15.85 -5.55 6.77
C GLN A 282 16.06 -4.03 6.86
N PRO A 283 17.32 -3.55 6.84
CA PRO A 283 17.64 -2.12 6.80
C PRO A 283 17.35 -1.55 5.40
N GLY A 284 17.37 -0.23 5.30
CA GLY A 284 17.34 0.52 4.04
C GLY A 284 16.32 1.66 4.00
N ALA A 285 15.19 1.56 4.70
CA ALA A 285 14.21 2.63 4.70
C ALA A 285 14.71 3.92 5.39
N GLU A 286 15.69 3.82 6.30
CA GLU A 286 16.38 4.97 6.90
C GLU A 286 17.18 5.79 5.89
N ASP A 287 17.57 5.19 4.78
CA ASP A 287 18.37 5.81 3.72
C ASP A 287 17.52 6.42 2.60
N LEU A 288 16.21 6.30 2.67
CA LEU A 288 15.30 6.88 1.70
C LEU A 288 15.28 8.42 1.82
N ILE A 289 15.05 9.08 0.68
CA ILE A 289 15.18 10.53 0.57
C ILE A 289 13.96 11.26 1.12
N GLY A 290 12.81 10.60 1.19
CA GLY A 290 11.53 11.22 1.49
C GLY A 290 10.76 11.63 0.23
N ARG A 291 9.66 12.35 0.38
CA ARG A 291 8.84 12.86 -0.72
C ARG A 291 8.36 11.78 -1.70
N GLY A 292 7.98 10.62 -1.18
CA GLY A 292 7.47 9.51 -1.99
C GLY A 292 8.52 8.48 -2.41
N ASP A 293 9.78 8.65 -2.03
CA ASP A 293 10.81 7.63 -2.19
C ASP A 293 10.51 6.46 -1.25
N MET A 294 10.34 5.25 -1.79
CA MET A 294 9.89 4.08 -1.05
C MET A 294 10.66 2.82 -1.39
N LEU A 295 10.59 1.85 -0.49
CA LEU A 295 10.89 0.46 -0.74
C LEU A 295 9.58 -0.33 -0.73
N TYR A 296 9.25 -0.93 -1.87
CA TYR A 296 8.09 -1.80 -2.04
C TYR A 296 8.51 -3.25 -1.97
N GLN A 297 7.97 -3.98 -0.98
CA GLN A 297 8.21 -5.41 -0.78
C GLN A 297 6.93 -6.18 -1.06
N PRO A 298 6.74 -6.69 -2.29
CA PRO A 298 5.67 -7.63 -2.55
C PRO A 298 5.95 -8.99 -1.89
N ALA A 299 4.89 -9.74 -1.60
CA ALA A 299 4.98 -11.01 -0.89
C ALA A 299 5.79 -12.08 -1.64
N ASP A 300 5.83 -12.01 -2.96
CA ASP A 300 6.44 -12.98 -3.87
C ASP A 300 7.89 -12.67 -4.24
N LEU A 301 8.43 -11.53 -3.85
CA LEU A 301 9.83 -11.17 -4.11
C LEU A 301 10.68 -11.22 -2.83
N PRO A 302 11.94 -11.72 -2.93
CA PRO A 302 12.81 -11.84 -1.77
C PRO A 302 13.39 -10.50 -1.29
N ARG A 303 13.39 -9.48 -2.13
CA ARG A 303 13.93 -8.16 -1.84
C ARG A 303 12.98 -7.05 -2.28
N PRO A 304 12.97 -5.91 -1.56
CA PRO A 304 12.15 -4.77 -1.96
C PRO A 304 12.67 -4.11 -3.24
N VAL A 305 11.76 -3.49 -3.96
CA VAL A 305 12.04 -2.66 -5.13
C VAL A 305 11.98 -1.19 -4.72
N ARG A 306 12.98 -0.40 -5.11
CA ARG A 306 12.94 1.05 -4.89
C ARG A 306 12.06 1.72 -5.94
N ILE A 307 11.07 2.47 -5.48
CA ILE A 307 10.08 3.14 -6.32
C ILE A 307 9.96 4.60 -5.88
N GLN A 308 9.95 5.51 -6.85
CA GLN A 308 9.47 6.87 -6.61
C GLN A 308 7.96 6.86 -6.73
N GLY A 309 7.27 7.13 -5.63
CA GLY A 309 5.82 7.16 -5.55
C GLY A 309 5.21 8.27 -6.40
N VAL A 310 4.01 8.03 -6.92
CA VAL A 310 3.25 9.07 -7.61
C VAL A 310 2.87 10.18 -6.66
N PHE A 311 2.82 11.40 -7.18
CA PHE A 311 2.27 12.54 -6.48
C PHE A 311 0.80 12.73 -6.87
N VAL A 312 -0.06 12.78 -5.87
CA VAL A 312 -1.48 13.12 -6.01
C VAL A 312 -1.72 14.40 -5.23
N SER A 313 -2.15 15.44 -5.92
CA SER A 313 -2.43 16.74 -5.29
C SER A 313 -3.77 16.72 -4.53
N ASP A 314 -3.92 17.63 -3.57
CA ASP A 314 -5.19 17.83 -2.87
C ASP A 314 -6.32 18.23 -3.84
N ALA A 315 -5.98 18.98 -4.90
CA ALA A 315 -6.92 19.35 -5.94
C ALA A 315 -7.42 18.13 -6.74
N GLU A 316 -6.53 17.19 -7.05
CA GLU A 316 -6.90 15.93 -7.73
C GLU A 316 -7.79 15.05 -6.84
N VAL A 317 -7.46 14.92 -5.56
CA VAL A 317 -8.29 14.20 -4.57
C VAL A 317 -9.68 14.82 -4.49
N LYS A 318 -9.74 16.14 -4.36
CA LYS A 318 -11.01 16.88 -4.29
C LYS A 318 -11.84 16.70 -5.54
N ALA A 319 -11.24 16.81 -6.72
CA ALA A 319 -11.94 16.68 -8.00
C ALA A 319 -12.60 15.30 -8.16
N VAL A 320 -11.88 14.23 -7.81
CA VAL A 320 -12.41 12.86 -7.88
C VAL A 320 -13.52 12.63 -6.85
N ALA A 321 -13.33 13.11 -5.62
CA ALA A 321 -14.35 12.97 -4.57
C ALA A 321 -15.61 13.77 -4.90
N ASP A 322 -15.48 15.00 -5.39
CA ASP A 322 -16.61 15.85 -5.80
C ASP A 322 -17.38 15.21 -6.97
N PHE A 323 -16.68 14.70 -7.97
CA PHE A 323 -17.30 13.97 -9.07
C PHE A 323 -18.29 12.90 -8.58
N TRP A 324 -17.86 12.07 -7.61
CA TRP A 324 -18.71 11.02 -7.08
C TRP A 324 -19.83 11.52 -6.18
N ARG A 325 -19.61 12.62 -5.44
CA ARG A 325 -20.67 13.24 -4.61
C ARG A 325 -21.81 13.82 -5.43
N GLU A 326 -21.51 14.24 -6.66
CA GLU A 326 -22.48 14.82 -7.60
C GLU A 326 -23.27 13.75 -8.37
N GLN A 327 -22.83 12.49 -8.31
CA GLN A 327 -23.57 11.38 -8.90
C GLN A 327 -24.81 11.06 -8.06
N GLU A 328 -25.95 10.88 -8.69
CA GLU A 328 -27.12 10.35 -8.02
C GLU A 328 -26.84 8.90 -7.60
N PRO A 329 -27.26 8.48 -6.38
CA PRO A 329 -27.16 7.07 -6.00
C PRO A 329 -27.94 6.23 -7.02
N GLU A 330 -27.30 5.19 -7.54
CA GLU A 330 -28.03 4.20 -8.34
C GLU A 330 -29.18 3.62 -7.48
N PRO A 331 -30.41 3.54 -8.01
CA PRO A 331 -31.58 3.08 -7.26
C PRO A 331 -31.45 1.63 -6.76
#